data_f2f9c262951e0861cd64ffd9a54e0fec
#
_entry.id   f2f9c262951e0861cd64ffd9a54e0fec
#
_cell.length_a   1.000
_cell.length_b   1.000
_cell.length_c   1.000
_cell.angle_alpha   90.00
_cell.angle_beta   90.00
_cell.angle_gamma   90.00
#
_symmetry.space_group_name_H-M   'P 1'
#
loop_
_entity.id
_entity.type
_entity.pdbx_description
1 polymer ?
#
loop_
_entity_poly.entity_id
_entity_poly.type
_entity_poly.pdbx_seq_one_letter_code
_entity_poly.pdbx_strand_id
1 'polypeptide(L)'
;VADELSEIYEEILVDEYQDSNEVQETLIRCVSRERFGTPNVFMVGDVKQSIYKFRLAKPELFLEKYESYGKEDGLYQKIELHKNFRSRPEVLSSINDVFYRIMTKQLGNIKYTDDAALYPGAEFPALPVDGQAKTEVLLLNTGDPLFDGMDEEKADYTAKEAEARLIAGEIKKLTDPEHGMKIFN
;
A
#
# COMPACT_ATOMS: atom_id res chain seq x y z
N VAL A 1 -13.18 -33.49 -3.79
CA VAL A 1 -12.44 -32.57 -2.86
C VAL A 1 -12.92 -31.12 -3.04
N ALA A 2 -12.84 -30.51 -4.24
CA ALA A 2 -13.26 -29.12 -4.44
C ALA A 2 -14.76 -28.92 -4.16
N ASP A 3 -15.60 -29.83 -4.63
CA ASP A 3 -17.07 -29.82 -4.38
C ASP A 3 -17.37 -29.96 -2.90
N GLU A 4 -16.75 -30.90 -2.22
CA GLU A 4 -16.88 -31.09 -0.77
C GLU A 4 -16.49 -29.84 0.01
N LEU A 5 -15.37 -29.19 -0.36
CA LEU A 5 -14.93 -27.96 0.29
C LEU A 5 -15.92 -26.81 0.04
N SER A 6 -16.46 -26.69 -1.16
CA SER A 6 -17.45 -25.64 -1.46
C SER A 6 -18.78 -25.83 -0.71
N GLU A 7 -19.10 -27.05 -0.29
CA GLU A 7 -20.27 -27.35 0.57
C GLU A 7 -19.97 -27.02 2.04
N ILE A 8 -18.72 -27.21 2.50
CA ILE A 8 -18.30 -26.99 3.88
C ILE A 8 -18.16 -25.51 4.21
N TYR A 9 -17.54 -24.73 3.30
CA TYR A 9 -17.27 -23.34 3.57
C TYR A 9 -18.52 -22.48 3.37
N GLU A 10 -19.01 -21.86 4.43
CA GLU A 10 -20.10 -20.89 4.38
C GLU A 10 -19.63 -19.58 3.74
N GLU A 11 -18.46 -19.11 4.17
CA GLU A 11 -17.82 -17.89 3.67
C GLU A 11 -16.31 -18.13 3.47
N ILE A 12 -15.76 -17.48 2.46
CA ILE A 12 -14.33 -17.46 2.16
C ILE A 12 -13.87 -16.01 2.22
N LEU A 13 -13.01 -15.70 3.18
CA LEU A 13 -12.49 -14.37 3.41
C LEU A 13 -11.06 -14.29 2.91
N VAL A 14 -10.78 -13.34 2.03
CA VAL A 14 -9.43 -13.13 1.44
C VAL A 14 -8.99 -11.71 1.71
N ASP A 15 -7.92 -11.56 2.46
CA ASP A 15 -7.27 -10.27 2.72
C ASP A 15 -6.12 -10.03 1.75
N GLU A 16 -5.74 -8.75 1.57
CA GLU A 16 -4.65 -8.33 0.67
C GLU A 16 -4.79 -8.92 -0.75
N TYR A 17 -6.03 -8.94 -1.26
CA TYR A 17 -6.33 -9.63 -2.52
C TYR A 17 -5.55 -9.08 -3.73
N GLN A 18 -5.07 -7.82 -3.69
CA GLN A 18 -4.23 -7.22 -4.73
C GLN A 18 -2.89 -7.95 -4.93
N ASP A 19 -2.46 -8.74 -3.93
CA ASP A 19 -1.21 -9.52 -3.99
C ASP A 19 -1.42 -10.97 -4.42
N SER A 20 -2.66 -11.34 -4.77
CA SER A 20 -3.00 -12.66 -5.26
C SER A 20 -2.44 -12.92 -6.66
N ASN A 21 -2.15 -14.19 -6.94
CA ASN A 21 -1.75 -14.68 -8.25
C ASN A 21 -2.81 -15.61 -8.86
N GLU A 22 -2.62 -16.01 -10.12
CA GLU A 22 -3.57 -16.88 -10.83
C GLU A 22 -3.80 -18.24 -10.16
N VAL A 23 -2.81 -18.79 -9.49
CA VAL A 23 -2.95 -20.07 -8.79
C VAL A 23 -3.86 -19.92 -7.59
N GLN A 24 -3.64 -18.85 -6.80
CA GLN A 24 -4.49 -18.53 -5.65
C GLN A 24 -5.92 -18.21 -6.08
N GLU A 25 -6.10 -17.41 -7.14
CA GLU A 25 -7.42 -17.14 -7.72
C GLU A 25 -8.13 -18.44 -8.16
N THR A 26 -7.39 -19.33 -8.84
CA THR A 26 -7.94 -20.62 -9.26
C THR A 26 -8.36 -21.48 -8.06
N LEU A 27 -7.56 -21.52 -7.01
CA LEU A 27 -7.90 -22.25 -5.78
C LEU A 27 -9.15 -21.67 -5.11
N ILE A 28 -9.22 -20.35 -4.96
CA ILE A 28 -10.40 -19.67 -4.39
C ILE A 28 -11.66 -20.01 -5.19
N ARG A 29 -11.61 -19.90 -6.51
CA ARG A 29 -12.73 -20.25 -7.39
C ARG A 29 -13.12 -21.71 -7.31
N CYS A 30 -12.18 -22.63 -7.18
CA CYS A 30 -12.47 -24.06 -7.05
C CYS A 30 -13.22 -24.40 -5.77
N VAL A 31 -12.92 -23.71 -4.67
CA VAL A 31 -13.55 -23.98 -3.35
C VAL A 31 -14.74 -23.07 -3.05
N SER A 32 -15.00 -22.06 -3.88
CA SER A 32 -16.14 -21.17 -3.76
C SER A 32 -17.40 -21.77 -4.40
N ARG A 33 -18.55 -21.19 -4.04
CA ARG A 33 -19.85 -21.51 -4.63
C ARG A 33 -20.18 -20.69 -5.88
N GLU A 34 -19.23 -19.89 -6.39
CA GLU A 34 -19.44 -19.04 -7.55
C GLU A 34 -19.94 -19.82 -8.76
N ARG A 35 -19.37 -21.02 -9.01
CA ARG A 35 -19.78 -21.92 -10.08
C ARG A 35 -21.21 -22.46 -9.97
N PHE A 36 -21.81 -22.36 -8.79
CA PHE A 36 -23.19 -22.73 -8.54
C PHE A 36 -24.16 -21.54 -8.55
N GLY A 37 -23.63 -20.33 -8.86
CA GLY A 37 -24.42 -19.10 -8.90
C GLY A 37 -24.74 -18.50 -7.52
N THR A 38 -24.09 -18.99 -6.47
CA THR A 38 -24.25 -18.53 -5.09
C THR A 38 -22.89 -18.14 -4.50
N PRO A 39 -22.23 -17.07 -5.00
CA PRO A 39 -20.88 -16.69 -4.57
C PRO A 39 -20.84 -16.43 -3.06
N ASN A 40 -19.78 -16.91 -2.41
CA ASN A 40 -19.56 -16.81 -0.98
C ASN A 40 -18.14 -16.30 -0.65
N VAL A 41 -17.55 -15.50 -1.52
CA VAL A 41 -16.19 -14.95 -1.34
C VAL A 41 -16.29 -13.49 -1.00
N PHE A 42 -15.65 -13.11 0.10
CA PHE A 42 -15.43 -11.73 0.49
C PHE A 42 -13.94 -11.39 0.37
N MET A 43 -13.63 -10.39 -0.41
CA MET A 43 -12.24 -9.98 -0.71
C MET A 43 -12.00 -8.56 -0.24
N VAL A 44 -10.88 -8.35 0.43
CA VAL A 44 -10.42 -7.02 0.83
C VAL A 44 -9.06 -6.76 0.21
N GLY A 45 -8.84 -5.56 -0.25
CA GLY A 45 -7.56 -5.17 -0.82
C GLY A 45 -7.52 -3.69 -1.23
N ASP A 46 -6.33 -3.25 -1.56
CA ASP A 46 -6.08 -1.93 -2.11
C ASP A 46 -5.03 -2.03 -3.23
N VAL A 47 -5.47 -1.88 -4.47
CA VAL A 47 -4.58 -1.98 -5.65
C VAL A 47 -3.38 -1.01 -5.56
N LYS A 48 -3.54 0.14 -4.89
CA LYS A 48 -2.45 1.11 -4.67
C LYS A 48 -1.31 0.56 -3.83
N GLN A 49 -1.58 -0.49 -3.04
CA GLN A 49 -0.61 -1.15 -2.17
C GLN A 49 0.02 -2.40 -2.79
N SER A 50 -0.30 -2.72 -4.05
CA SER A 50 0.30 -3.86 -4.75
C SER A 50 1.78 -3.61 -5.04
N ILE A 51 2.65 -4.29 -4.30
CA ILE A 51 4.11 -4.20 -4.41
C ILE A 51 4.77 -5.55 -4.71
N TYR A 52 4.01 -6.65 -4.79
CA TYR A 52 4.53 -8.01 -4.94
C TYR A 52 4.51 -8.54 -6.37
N LYS A 53 4.53 -7.68 -7.37
CA LYS A 53 4.62 -8.09 -8.78
C LYS A 53 5.82 -9.00 -9.07
N PHE A 54 6.94 -8.78 -8.39
CA PHE A 54 8.13 -9.64 -8.47
C PHE A 54 7.93 -11.05 -7.88
N ARG A 55 6.84 -11.26 -7.11
CA ARG A 55 6.39 -12.58 -6.61
C ARG A 55 5.20 -13.12 -7.40
N LEU A 56 5.03 -12.68 -8.65
CA LEU A 56 3.96 -13.08 -9.55
C LEU A 56 2.55 -12.64 -9.10
N ALA A 57 2.44 -11.67 -8.19
CA ALA A 57 1.16 -11.04 -7.90
C ALA A 57 0.57 -10.42 -9.16
N LYS A 58 -0.73 -10.56 -9.35
CA LYS A 58 -1.50 -10.02 -10.46
C LYS A 58 -2.59 -9.07 -9.97
N PRO A 59 -2.26 -7.80 -9.72
CA PRO A 59 -3.25 -6.81 -9.30
C PRO A 59 -4.37 -6.61 -10.32
N GLU A 60 -4.16 -7.02 -11.58
CA GLU A 60 -5.17 -7.02 -12.63
C GLU A 60 -6.41 -7.86 -12.25
N LEU A 61 -6.24 -8.96 -11.51
CA LEU A 61 -7.36 -9.79 -11.02
C LEU A 61 -8.29 -9.00 -10.09
N PHE A 62 -7.71 -8.14 -9.26
CA PHE A 62 -8.48 -7.26 -8.39
C PHE A 62 -9.15 -6.12 -9.17
N LEU A 63 -8.42 -5.53 -10.12
CA LEU A 63 -8.95 -4.46 -10.98
C LEU A 63 -10.15 -4.93 -11.81
N GLU A 64 -10.10 -6.13 -12.38
CA GLU A 64 -11.22 -6.71 -13.12
C GLU A 64 -12.48 -6.82 -12.25
N LYS A 65 -12.34 -7.28 -11.01
CA LYS A 65 -13.45 -7.34 -10.06
C LYS A 65 -13.91 -5.93 -9.64
N TYR A 66 -12.98 -5.03 -9.38
CA TYR A 66 -13.28 -3.66 -9.03
C TYR A 66 -14.06 -2.91 -10.10
N GLU A 67 -13.78 -3.18 -11.39
CA GLU A 67 -14.48 -2.58 -12.53
C GLU A 67 -15.83 -3.25 -12.82
N SER A 68 -15.93 -4.58 -12.60
CA SER A 68 -17.12 -5.37 -12.95
C SER A 68 -18.18 -5.42 -11.85
N TYR A 69 -17.79 -5.31 -10.57
CA TYR A 69 -18.74 -5.41 -9.45
C TYR A 69 -19.51 -4.10 -9.27
N GLY A 70 -20.82 -4.21 -9.06
CA GLY A 70 -21.70 -3.06 -8.83
C GLY A 70 -21.57 -2.46 -7.44
N LYS A 71 -22.04 -1.21 -7.28
CA LYS A 71 -22.14 -0.53 -5.98
C LYS A 71 -23.46 -0.84 -5.25
N GLU A 72 -24.43 -1.37 -5.98
CA GLU A 72 -25.75 -1.75 -5.45
C GLU A 72 -25.74 -3.19 -4.94
N ASP A 73 -26.69 -3.52 -4.09
CA ASP A 73 -26.86 -4.87 -3.58
C ASP A 73 -27.09 -5.87 -4.73
N GLY A 74 -26.33 -6.97 -4.68
CA GLY A 74 -26.37 -8.00 -5.70
C GLY A 74 -25.42 -9.14 -5.39
N LEU A 75 -25.35 -10.10 -6.31
CA LEU A 75 -24.44 -11.24 -6.18
C LEU A 75 -22.96 -10.85 -6.18
N TYR A 76 -22.64 -9.75 -6.86
CA TYR A 76 -21.30 -9.20 -6.96
C TYR A 76 -21.35 -7.73 -6.59
N GLN A 77 -20.97 -7.44 -5.36
CA GLN A 77 -21.03 -6.08 -4.80
C GLN A 77 -19.65 -5.56 -4.49
N LYS A 78 -19.44 -4.26 -4.79
CA LYS A 78 -18.25 -3.50 -4.44
C LYS A 78 -18.56 -2.52 -3.32
N ILE A 79 -17.78 -2.56 -2.25
CA ILE A 79 -17.82 -1.60 -1.15
C ILE A 79 -16.51 -0.83 -1.12
N GLU A 80 -16.59 0.50 -1.27
CA GLU A 80 -15.42 1.37 -1.25
C GLU A 80 -15.24 1.98 0.14
N LEU A 81 -14.06 1.76 0.74
CA LEU A 81 -13.69 2.32 2.04
C LEU A 81 -12.77 3.51 1.84
N HIS A 82 -13.27 4.72 2.08
CA HIS A 82 -12.53 5.97 1.84
C HIS A 82 -11.84 6.54 3.08
N LYS A 83 -12.22 6.06 4.28
CA LYS A 83 -11.72 6.63 5.54
C LYS A 83 -10.57 5.82 6.10
N ASN A 84 -9.49 6.52 6.46
CA ASN A 84 -8.35 5.96 7.18
C ASN A 84 -8.43 6.36 8.66
N PHE A 85 -8.47 5.36 9.53
CA PHE A 85 -8.57 5.52 10.99
C PHE A 85 -7.23 5.33 11.70
N ARG A 86 -6.17 5.01 10.97
CA ARG A 86 -4.84 4.68 11.52
C ARG A 86 -3.91 5.88 11.55
N SER A 87 -3.97 6.72 10.52
CA SER A 87 -2.98 7.76 10.29
C SER A 87 -3.55 9.15 10.51
N ARG A 88 -2.70 10.05 10.97
CA ARG A 88 -3.02 11.47 11.16
C ARG A 88 -3.30 12.16 9.84
N PRO A 89 -4.13 13.24 9.83
CA PRO A 89 -4.46 13.99 8.61
C PRO A 89 -3.24 14.50 7.85
N GLU A 90 -2.18 14.91 8.57
CA GLU A 90 -0.96 15.43 7.97
C GLU A 90 -0.22 14.36 7.14
N VAL A 91 -0.21 13.12 7.64
CA VAL A 91 0.38 11.97 6.93
C VAL A 91 -0.43 11.67 5.67
N LEU A 92 -1.76 11.61 5.79
CA LEU A 92 -2.65 11.34 4.66
C LEU A 92 -2.56 12.41 3.59
N SER A 93 -2.55 13.68 3.98
CA SER A 93 -2.41 14.82 3.06
C SER A 93 -1.09 14.74 2.28
N SER A 94 -0.01 14.41 2.95
CA SER A 94 1.30 14.26 2.34
C SER A 94 1.35 13.11 1.31
N ILE A 95 0.78 11.96 1.67
CA ILE A 95 0.65 10.82 0.77
C ILE A 95 -0.20 11.21 -0.45
N ASN A 96 -1.35 11.84 -0.23
CA ASN A 96 -2.22 12.28 -1.31
C ASN A 96 -1.48 13.23 -2.28
N ASP A 97 -0.74 14.22 -1.76
CA ASP A 97 -0.01 15.17 -2.60
C ASP A 97 1.01 14.47 -3.51
N VAL A 98 1.74 13.50 -2.99
CA VAL A 98 2.68 12.70 -3.77
C VAL A 98 1.95 11.87 -4.83
N PHE A 99 0.93 11.12 -4.43
CA PHE A 99 0.24 10.20 -5.35
C PHE A 99 -0.57 10.89 -6.42
N TYR A 100 -1.16 12.06 -6.17
CA TYR A 100 -1.80 12.87 -7.21
C TYR A 100 -0.84 13.26 -8.33
N ARG A 101 0.46 13.41 -8.02
CA ARG A 101 1.49 13.81 -8.98
C ARG A 101 2.07 12.63 -9.75
N ILE A 102 2.27 11.49 -9.12
CA ILE A 102 3.04 10.39 -9.69
C ILE A 102 2.18 9.21 -10.16
N MET A 103 1.02 8.96 -9.55
CA MET A 103 0.23 7.78 -9.85
C MET A 103 -0.73 8.03 -11.02
N THR A 104 -0.40 7.45 -12.15
CA THR A 104 -1.17 7.54 -13.40
C THR A 104 -1.49 6.13 -13.92
N LYS A 105 -2.35 6.02 -14.94
CA LYS A 105 -2.59 4.74 -15.62
C LYS A 105 -1.31 4.13 -16.23
N GLN A 106 -0.35 4.97 -16.62
CA GLN A 106 0.94 4.52 -17.16
C GLN A 106 1.93 4.11 -16.07
N LEU A 107 1.85 4.77 -14.90
CA LEU A 107 2.68 4.49 -13.75
C LEU A 107 1.76 4.08 -12.59
N GLY A 108 1.66 2.79 -12.33
CA GLY A 108 0.83 2.23 -11.24
C GLY A 108 -0.52 1.66 -11.67
N ASN A 109 -0.86 1.66 -12.97
CA ASN A 109 -2.10 1.10 -13.54
C ASN A 109 -3.41 1.75 -13.07
N ILE A 110 -3.36 2.72 -12.16
CA ILE A 110 -4.52 3.43 -11.60
C ILE A 110 -4.29 4.93 -11.73
N LYS A 111 -5.35 5.66 -12.05
CA LYS A 111 -5.35 7.11 -11.92
C LYS A 111 -5.75 7.48 -10.50
N TYR A 112 -4.87 8.14 -9.77
CA TYR A 112 -5.17 8.65 -8.43
C TYR A 112 -6.11 9.86 -8.55
N THR A 113 -7.32 9.71 -8.03
CA THR A 113 -8.37 10.73 -8.05
C THR A 113 -8.92 10.89 -6.63
N ASP A 114 -9.86 11.79 -6.45
CA ASP A 114 -10.52 12.02 -5.15
C ASP A 114 -11.17 10.74 -4.60
N ASP A 115 -11.68 9.87 -5.48
CA ASP A 115 -12.24 8.56 -5.07
C ASP A 115 -11.15 7.59 -4.57
N ALA A 116 -9.91 7.77 -5.00
CA ALA A 116 -8.77 6.95 -4.57
C ALA A 116 -8.00 7.57 -3.40
N ALA A 117 -8.25 8.84 -3.08
CA ALA A 117 -7.54 9.58 -2.04
C ALA A 117 -7.88 9.07 -0.64
N LEU A 118 -6.96 9.30 0.28
CA LEU A 118 -7.10 8.92 1.68
C LEU A 118 -7.74 10.06 2.48
N TYR A 119 -8.81 9.77 3.21
CA TYR A 119 -9.51 10.74 4.05
C TYR A 119 -9.40 10.35 5.53
N PRO A 120 -9.18 11.32 6.44
CA PRO A 120 -9.13 11.03 7.86
C PRO A 120 -10.49 10.52 8.36
N GLY A 121 -10.47 9.42 9.10
CA GLY A 121 -11.64 8.80 9.72
C GLY A 121 -11.64 8.89 11.25
N ALA A 122 -10.50 9.26 11.84
CA ALA A 122 -10.34 9.42 13.29
C ALA A 122 -9.86 10.83 13.65
N GLU A 123 -10.16 11.24 14.86
CA GLU A 123 -9.61 12.44 15.47
C GLU A 123 -8.33 12.09 16.24
N PHE A 124 -7.33 12.95 16.13
CA PHE A 124 -6.07 12.80 16.84
C PHE A 124 -5.81 14.01 17.73
N PRO A 125 -5.16 13.84 18.89
CA PRO A 125 -4.75 14.97 19.73
C PRO A 125 -3.90 15.96 18.95
N ALA A 126 -4.03 17.24 19.27
CA ALA A 126 -3.17 18.27 18.67
C ALA A 126 -1.69 17.98 18.94
N LEU A 127 -0.84 18.27 17.97
CA LEU A 127 0.60 18.13 18.16
C LEU A 127 1.10 19.24 19.09
N PRO A 128 2.02 18.90 20.03
CA PRO A 128 2.52 19.87 21.01
C PRO A 128 3.42 20.96 20.41
N VAL A 129 3.96 20.71 19.23
CA VAL A 129 4.83 21.67 18.53
C VAL A 129 4.41 21.78 17.08
N ASP A 130 4.28 23.00 16.61
CA ASP A 130 3.97 23.31 15.22
C ASP A 130 5.06 22.72 14.30
N GLY A 131 4.66 21.90 13.33
CA GLY A 131 5.56 21.30 12.34
C GLY A 131 6.11 19.91 12.65
N GLN A 132 5.84 19.32 13.82
CA GLN A 132 6.27 17.94 14.12
C GLN A 132 5.68 16.85 13.20
N ALA A 133 4.63 17.18 12.44
CA ALA A 133 4.02 16.26 11.48
C ALA A 133 4.30 16.63 10.01
N LYS A 134 5.22 17.54 9.75
CA LYS A 134 5.59 17.88 8.38
C LYS A 134 6.38 16.74 7.77
N THR A 135 6.07 16.44 6.50
CA THR A 135 6.87 15.49 5.73
C THR A 135 8.22 16.10 5.40
N GLU A 136 9.27 15.39 5.74
CA GLU A 136 10.63 15.74 5.42
C GLU A 136 11.13 14.89 4.25
N VAL A 137 11.83 15.51 3.31
CA VAL A 137 12.45 14.82 2.19
C VAL A 137 13.97 14.89 2.36
N LEU A 138 14.56 13.73 2.57
CA LEU A 138 16.02 13.61 2.67
C LEU A 138 16.57 13.23 1.29
N LEU A 139 17.42 14.08 0.74
CA LEU A 139 18.04 13.86 -0.57
C LEU A 139 19.52 13.52 -0.40
N LEU A 140 19.88 12.36 -0.91
CA LEU A 140 21.28 11.94 -1.05
C LEU A 140 21.70 12.12 -2.52
N ASN A 141 22.67 13.02 -2.78
CA ASN A 141 23.21 13.19 -4.12
C ASN A 141 24.31 12.15 -4.38
N THR A 142 23.97 11.08 -5.10
CA THR A 142 24.93 10.03 -5.52
C THR A 142 25.75 10.41 -6.75
N GLY A 143 25.44 11.54 -7.42
CA GLY A 143 26.23 12.12 -8.50
C GLY A 143 27.28 13.13 -8.01
N ASP A 144 27.63 13.15 -6.73
CA ASP A 144 28.70 13.97 -6.18
C ASP A 144 30.06 13.50 -6.71
N PRO A 145 31.04 14.41 -6.93
CA PRO A 145 32.40 14.06 -7.33
C PRO A 145 33.10 13.02 -6.46
N LEU A 146 32.63 12.80 -5.23
CA LEU A 146 33.10 11.71 -4.37
C LEU A 146 32.89 10.31 -4.96
N PHE A 147 31.95 10.17 -5.90
CA PHE A 147 31.64 8.92 -6.58
C PHE A 147 32.22 8.85 -8.00
N ASP A 148 32.78 9.98 -8.52
CA ASP A 148 33.37 10.05 -9.85
C ASP A 148 34.64 9.20 -9.93
N GLY A 149 34.78 8.42 -11.01
CA GLY A 149 35.94 7.58 -11.27
C GLY A 149 35.98 6.26 -10.51
N MET A 150 34.92 5.90 -9.79
CA MET A 150 34.76 4.55 -9.23
C MET A 150 34.19 3.60 -10.28
N ASP A 151 34.55 2.30 -10.21
CA ASP A 151 33.81 1.29 -10.93
C ASP A 151 32.35 1.18 -10.39
N GLU A 152 31.41 0.72 -11.23
CA GLU A 152 30.00 0.69 -10.89
C GLU A 152 29.69 -0.04 -9.58
N GLU A 153 30.36 -1.19 -9.33
CA GLU A 153 30.14 -1.99 -8.11
C GLU A 153 30.58 -1.24 -6.85
N LYS A 154 31.71 -0.55 -6.92
CA LYS A 154 32.26 0.23 -5.81
C LYS A 154 31.47 1.52 -5.56
N ALA A 155 30.99 2.17 -6.62
CA ALA A 155 30.13 3.34 -6.52
C ALA A 155 28.77 2.98 -5.87
N ASP A 156 28.18 1.86 -6.26
CA ASP A 156 26.91 1.36 -5.66
C ASP A 156 27.09 1.03 -4.17
N TYR A 157 28.18 0.37 -3.80
CA TYR A 157 28.48 0.07 -2.39
C TYR A 157 28.64 1.34 -1.56
N THR A 158 29.36 2.32 -2.08
CA THR A 158 29.58 3.60 -1.40
C THR A 158 28.30 4.42 -1.27
N ALA A 159 27.42 4.40 -2.28
CA ALA A 159 26.12 5.03 -2.24
C ALA A 159 25.21 4.40 -1.15
N LYS A 160 25.17 3.09 -1.06
CA LYS A 160 24.42 2.35 -0.03
C LYS A 160 24.95 2.63 1.38
N GLU A 161 26.26 2.75 1.54
CA GLU A 161 26.88 3.10 2.82
C GLU A 161 26.55 4.55 3.23
N ALA A 162 26.55 5.48 2.29
CA ALA A 162 26.16 6.86 2.55
C ALA A 162 24.67 6.98 2.92
N GLU A 163 23.80 6.24 2.24
CA GLU A 163 22.37 6.14 2.57
C GLU A 163 22.17 5.59 3.99
N ALA A 164 22.84 4.49 4.32
CA ALA A 164 22.77 3.89 5.65
C ALA A 164 23.24 4.86 6.76
N ARG A 165 24.27 5.64 6.52
CA ARG A 165 24.75 6.67 7.45
C ARG A 165 23.75 7.81 7.63
N LEU A 166 23.11 8.26 6.53
CA LEU A 166 22.06 9.27 6.58
C LEU A 166 20.90 8.79 7.45
N ILE A 167 20.39 7.57 7.18
CA ILE A 167 19.31 6.95 7.94
C ILE A 167 19.69 6.80 9.42
N ALA A 168 20.88 6.31 9.72
CA ALA A 168 21.35 6.16 11.11
C ALA A 168 21.43 7.51 11.83
N GLY A 169 21.85 8.58 11.12
CA GLY A 169 21.87 9.94 11.64
C GLY A 169 20.47 10.45 12.01
N GLU A 170 19.49 10.22 11.14
CA GLU A 170 18.11 10.61 11.41
C GLU A 170 17.48 9.79 12.56
N ILE A 171 17.72 8.48 12.60
CA ILE A 171 17.29 7.65 13.73
C ILE A 171 17.85 8.20 15.04
N LYS A 172 19.16 8.55 15.07
CA LYS A 172 19.80 9.11 16.26
C LYS A 172 19.16 10.44 16.70
N LYS A 173 18.83 11.33 15.78
CA LYS A 173 18.11 12.57 16.07
C LYS A 173 16.73 12.32 16.65
N LEU A 174 15.96 11.42 16.00
CA LEU A 174 14.58 11.10 16.42
C LEU A 174 14.52 10.41 17.79
N THR A 175 15.56 9.63 18.13
CA THR A 175 15.62 8.88 19.40
C THR A 175 16.42 9.59 20.49
N ASP A 176 16.84 10.82 20.26
CA ASP A 176 17.57 11.61 21.27
C ASP A 176 16.74 11.77 22.54
N PRO A 177 17.27 11.44 23.74
CA PRO A 177 16.51 11.47 24.98
C PRO A 177 16.01 12.86 25.39
N GLU A 178 16.73 13.91 25.00
CA GLU A 178 16.45 15.29 25.40
C GLU A 178 15.66 16.05 24.31
N HIS A 179 15.99 15.84 23.04
CA HIS A 179 15.50 16.63 21.91
C HIS A 179 14.75 15.81 20.85
N GLY A 180 14.72 14.49 21.00
CA GLY A 180 14.08 13.60 20.04
C GLY A 180 12.56 13.69 20.02
N MET A 181 11.98 13.00 19.04
CA MET A 181 10.52 12.94 18.88
C MET A 181 9.89 12.17 20.07
N LYS A 182 8.90 12.76 20.71
CA LYS A 182 8.13 12.09 21.75
C LYS A 182 6.95 11.38 21.13
N ILE A 183 6.86 10.07 21.36
CA ILE A 183 5.72 9.25 20.97
C ILE A 183 4.72 9.31 22.12
N PHE A 184 3.48 9.68 21.81
CA PHE A 184 2.38 9.66 22.76
C PHE A 184 1.64 8.33 22.64
N ASN A 185 1.50 7.63 23.73
CA ASN A 185 0.64 6.44 23.85
C ASN A 185 -0.80 6.85 24.10
#